data_0a9a8772b122907c3df6cc1f37be6242
#
_entry.id   0a9a8772b122907c3df6cc1f37be6242
#
_cell.length_a   1.000
_cell.length_b   1.000
_cell.length_c   1.000
_cell.angle_alpha   90.00
_cell.angle_beta   90.00
_cell.angle_gamma   90.00
#
_symmetry.space_group_name_H-M   'P 1'
#
loop_
_entity.id
_entity.type
_entity.pdbx_description
1 polymer ?
#
loop_
_entity_poly.entity_id
_entity_poly.type
_entity_poly.pdbx_seq_one_letter_code
_entity_poly.pdbx_strand_id
1 'polypeptide(L)'
;MRKSQSQVDDPVMSALRLPPHSIEAEQSLLGGLLIDNTVWERVGDIVNEADFYRDDHRRIFRQIARLIELGKPADVVTVYEALEKNGEAEHVGGLAYLGEIANSTPSAANVRRYGEIIRERAILRKLVSVGDQIAASALTPSGKDAKTLLDEAEAKVFEIAEAGARTVSGFVPIQPILGQVVDRIQELYDRDSPAGITGVPTGLADLDEKTSGLQPSDMIVLAARPGMGKTSLALNIAETVAVEAGLPVAVFSMEMPGTQLATRFLSSVGRIDQHKIRTGKLNDE
;
A
#
# COMPACT_ATOMS: atom_id res chain seq x y z
N MET A 1 -9.27 22.10 41.00
CA MET A 1 -10.52 21.68 40.33
C MET A 1 -10.59 22.37 38.98
N ARG A 2 -10.14 21.68 37.90
CA ARG A 2 -10.31 22.14 36.51
C ARG A 2 -11.51 21.41 35.93
N LYS A 3 -12.55 22.16 35.57
CA LYS A 3 -13.74 21.64 34.89
C LYS A 3 -13.34 21.27 33.47
N SER A 4 -13.47 20.00 33.15
CA SER A 4 -13.51 19.48 31.79
C SER A 4 -14.71 20.08 31.05
N GLN A 5 -14.48 20.91 30.05
CA GLN A 5 -15.51 21.30 29.10
C GLN A 5 -15.71 20.11 28.13
N SER A 6 -16.82 19.41 28.34
CA SER A 6 -17.37 18.49 27.33
C SER A 6 -17.79 19.35 26.13
N GLN A 7 -17.08 19.19 25.00
CA GLN A 7 -17.58 19.65 23.69
C GLN A 7 -18.91 18.90 23.43
N VAL A 8 -20.00 19.64 23.49
CA VAL A 8 -21.30 19.19 22.99
C VAL A 8 -21.18 19.21 21.47
N ASP A 9 -21.11 18.05 20.85
CA ASP A 9 -21.23 17.91 19.40
C ASP A 9 -22.65 18.36 19.00
N ASP A 10 -22.75 19.58 18.47
CA ASP A 10 -23.99 20.14 17.95
C ASP A 10 -24.33 19.39 16.65
N PRO A 11 -25.47 18.67 16.57
CA PRO A 11 -25.86 17.91 15.37
C PRO A 11 -26.02 18.77 14.10
N VAL A 12 -26.18 20.09 14.25
CA VAL A 12 -26.23 21.04 13.13
C VAL A 12 -24.82 21.32 12.55
N MET A 13 -23.77 21.31 13.38
CA MET A 13 -22.39 21.45 12.93
C MET A 13 -21.86 20.15 12.27
N SER A 14 -22.43 19.00 12.61
CA SER A 14 -22.13 17.72 11.95
C SER A 14 -22.61 17.66 10.49
N ALA A 15 -23.66 18.40 10.13
CA ALA A 15 -24.22 18.45 8.79
C ALA A 15 -23.43 19.34 7.80
N LEU A 16 -22.46 20.15 8.29
CA LEU A 16 -21.62 21.06 7.50
C LEU A 16 -20.15 20.62 7.45
N ARG A 17 -19.85 19.34 7.61
CA ARG A 17 -18.49 18.82 7.44
C ARG A 17 -18.08 18.93 5.96
N LEU A 18 -17.38 19.98 5.62
CA LEU A 18 -16.74 20.09 4.31
C LEU A 18 -15.73 18.94 4.14
N PRO A 19 -15.71 18.31 2.96
CA PRO A 19 -14.72 17.27 2.68
C PRO A 19 -13.30 17.80 2.89
N PRO A 20 -12.36 16.99 3.41
CA PRO A 20 -10.98 17.42 3.61
C PRO A 20 -10.34 17.96 2.32
N HIS A 21 -9.83 19.19 2.35
CA HIS A 21 -9.19 19.86 1.21
C HIS A 21 -8.16 20.89 1.68
N SER A 22 -7.35 21.40 0.77
CA SER A 22 -6.52 22.59 0.94
C SER A 22 -6.38 23.31 -0.40
N ILE A 23 -7.19 24.35 -0.58
CA ILE A 23 -7.20 25.16 -1.80
C ILE A 23 -5.84 25.83 -2.01
N GLU A 24 -5.22 26.30 -0.93
CA GLU A 24 -3.92 26.96 -0.95
C GLU A 24 -2.81 26.03 -1.44
N ALA A 25 -2.84 24.75 -1.03
CA ALA A 25 -1.88 23.77 -1.50
C ALA A 25 -2.09 23.44 -2.99
N GLU A 26 -3.35 23.35 -3.43
CA GLU A 26 -3.70 23.11 -4.83
C GLU A 26 -3.22 24.28 -5.71
N GLN A 27 -3.52 25.52 -5.33
CA GLN A 27 -3.07 26.72 -6.04
C GLN A 27 -1.54 26.82 -6.09
N SER A 28 -0.87 26.57 -4.95
CA SER A 28 0.58 26.64 -4.85
C SER A 28 1.28 25.55 -5.69
N LEU A 29 0.70 24.34 -5.78
CA LEU A 29 1.22 23.30 -6.66
C LEU A 29 1.07 23.69 -8.13
N LEU A 30 -0.14 24.08 -8.54
CA LEU A 30 -0.43 24.47 -9.92
C LEU A 30 0.44 25.66 -10.35
N GLY A 31 0.52 26.71 -9.51
CA GLY A 31 1.36 27.87 -9.78
C GLY A 31 2.84 27.51 -9.88
N GLY A 32 3.34 26.63 -9.01
CA GLY A 32 4.71 26.13 -9.10
C GLY A 32 5.01 25.42 -10.42
N LEU A 33 4.07 24.59 -10.91
CA LEU A 33 4.17 23.91 -12.19
C LEU A 33 4.10 24.88 -13.38
N LEU A 34 3.27 25.92 -13.31
CA LEU A 34 3.14 26.94 -14.36
C LEU A 34 4.40 27.84 -14.46
N ILE A 35 5.13 28.01 -13.37
CA ILE A 35 6.37 28.82 -13.32
C ILE A 35 7.57 28.01 -13.75
N ASP A 36 7.68 26.75 -13.29
CA ASP A 36 8.82 25.87 -13.52
C ASP A 36 8.36 24.42 -13.77
N ASN A 37 8.39 24.01 -15.02
CA ASN A 37 8.00 22.64 -15.39
C ASN A 37 8.97 21.56 -14.93
N THR A 38 10.22 21.90 -14.58
CA THR A 38 11.22 20.91 -14.11
C THR A 38 10.81 20.27 -12.79
N VAL A 39 9.99 20.97 -12.00
CA VAL A 39 9.46 20.43 -10.74
C VAL A 39 8.45 19.30 -10.91
N TRP A 40 7.98 19.03 -12.14
CA TRP A 40 7.11 17.91 -12.47
C TRP A 40 7.69 16.57 -12.02
N GLU A 41 9.00 16.36 -12.22
CA GLU A 41 9.70 15.14 -11.80
C GLU A 41 9.58 14.85 -10.28
N ARG A 42 9.26 15.87 -9.49
CA ARG A 42 9.14 15.78 -8.03
C ARG A 42 7.71 15.54 -7.55
N VAL A 43 6.70 15.68 -8.41
CA VAL A 43 5.28 15.64 -8.01
C VAL A 43 4.42 14.77 -8.91
N GLY A 44 4.84 14.46 -10.13
CA GLY A 44 4.08 13.66 -11.10
C GLY A 44 3.73 12.26 -10.59
N ASP A 45 4.58 11.67 -9.73
CA ASP A 45 4.35 10.38 -9.10
C ASP A 45 3.51 10.48 -7.81
N ILE A 46 3.38 11.68 -7.22
CA ILE A 46 2.72 11.89 -5.93
C ILE A 46 1.24 12.19 -6.10
N VAL A 47 0.90 13.02 -7.10
CA VAL A 47 -0.45 13.59 -7.28
C VAL A 47 -0.98 13.27 -8.67
N ASN A 48 -2.26 12.95 -8.74
CA ASN A 48 -2.99 12.85 -10.01
C ASN A 48 -4.18 13.81 -10.03
N GLU A 49 -4.84 13.97 -11.19
CA GLU A 49 -5.96 14.90 -11.34
C GLU A 49 -7.12 14.66 -10.37
N ALA A 50 -7.40 13.39 -10.03
CA ALA A 50 -8.49 13.03 -9.12
C ALA A 50 -8.22 13.42 -7.66
N ASP A 51 -6.97 13.72 -7.30
CA ASP A 51 -6.59 14.13 -5.96
C ASP A 51 -6.97 15.59 -5.64
N PHE A 52 -7.22 16.41 -6.65
CA PHE A 52 -7.65 17.79 -6.44
C PHE A 52 -9.12 17.84 -5.99
N TYR A 53 -9.42 18.75 -5.09
CA TYR A 53 -10.79 18.97 -4.60
C TYR A 53 -11.62 19.78 -5.60
N ARG A 54 -11.05 20.89 -6.12
CA ARG A 54 -11.72 21.77 -7.07
C ARG A 54 -11.68 21.20 -8.49
N ASP A 55 -12.79 21.25 -9.20
CA ASP A 55 -12.90 20.75 -10.58
C ASP A 55 -12.06 21.58 -11.56
N ASP A 56 -12.00 22.90 -11.38
CA ASP A 56 -11.16 23.78 -12.18
C ASP A 56 -9.67 23.46 -12.03
N HIS A 57 -9.21 23.16 -10.80
CA HIS A 57 -7.84 22.72 -10.53
C HIS A 57 -7.53 21.36 -11.18
N ARG A 58 -8.47 20.42 -11.18
CA ARG A 58 -8.34 19.13 -11.89
C ARG A 58 -8.09 19.34 -13.37
N ARG A 59 -8.89 20.23 -14.00
CA ARG A 59 -8.77 20.54 -15.43
C ARG A 59 -7.43 21.19 -15.75
N ILE A 60 -7.00 22.17 -14.95
CA ILE A 60 -5.70 22.83 -15.10
C ILE A 60 -4.58 21.79 -14.97
N PHE A 61 -4.57 20.97 -13.92
CA PHE A 61 -3.54 19.95 -13.70
C PHE A 61 -3.47 18.96 -14.87
N ARG A 62 -4.61 18.49 -15.37
CA ARG A 62 -4.69 17.59 -16.53
C ARG A 62 -4.02 18.19 -17.77
N GLN A 63 -4.25 19.47 -18.04
CA GLN A 63 -3.63 20.12 -19.21
C GLN A 63 -2.12 20.32 -19.00
N ILE A 64 -1.68 20.69 -17.81
CA ILE A 64 -0.26 20.79 -17.46
C ILE A 64 0.42 19.43 -17.67
N ALA A 65 -0.11 18.35 -17.08
CA ALA A 65 0.39 17.00 -17.21
C ALA A 65 0.54 16.59 -18.69
N ARG A 66 -0.52 16.78 -19.48
CA ARG A 66 -0.56 16.44 -20.90
C ARG A 66 0.47 17.22 -21.73
N LEU A 67 0.66 18.51 -21.45
CA LEU A 67 1.65 19.33 -22.16
C LEU A 67 3.08 18.85 -21.85
N ILE A 68 3.37 18.59 -20.58
CA ILE A 68 4.69 18.12 -20.15
C ILE A 68 4.99 16.71 -20.72
N GLU A 69 4.02 15.79 -20.71
CA GLU A 69 4.17 14.45 -21.33
C GLU A 69 4.44 14.52 -22.83
N LEU A 70 3.93 15.54 -23.52
CA LEU A 70 4.20 15.81 -24.93
C LEU A 70 5.51 16.57 -25.17
N GLY A 71 6.30 16.85 -24.13
CA GLY A 71 7.55 17.61 -24.21
C GLY A 71 7.32 19.09 -24.54
N LYS A 72 6.11 19.63 -24.29
CA LYS A 72 5.75 21.04 -24.53
C LYS A 72 5.81 21.83 -23.24
N PRO A 73 6.16 23.12 -23.31
CA PRO A 73 6.10 23.99 -22.14
C PRO A 73 4.65 24.12 -21.65
N ALA A 74 4.47 24.09 -20.32
CA ALA A 74 3.19 24.25 -19.66
C ALA A 74 3.20 25.53 -18.80
N ASP A 75 3.23 26.68 -19.45
CA ASP A 75 3.09 28.00 -18.84
C ASP A 75 1.63 28.48 -18.88
N VAL A 76 1.37 29.67 -18.31
CA VAL A 76 0.02 30.28 -18.24
C VAL A 76 -0.62 30.40 -19.61
N VAL A 77 0.15 30.75 -20.66
CA VAL A 77 -0.37 30.99 -22.02
C VAL A 77 -0.66 29.65 -22.70
N THR A 78 0.28 28.73 -22.68
CA THR A 78 0.14 27.44 -23.37
C THR A 78 -0.95 26.57 -22.74
N VAL A 79 -1.09 26.60 -21.40
CA VAL A 79 -2.17 25.90 -20.68
C VAL A 79 -3.52 26.55 -20.99
N TYR A 80 -3.60 27.88 -21.05
CA TYR A 80 -4.82 28.55 -21.45
C TYR A 80 -5.27 28.19 -22.87
N GLU A 81 -4.35 28.21 -23.84
CA GLU A 81 -4.67 27.79 -25.21
C GLU A 81 -5.16 26.33 -25.29
N ALA A 82 -4.56 25.44 -24.49
CA ALA A 82 -4.99 24.05 -24.43
C ALA A 82 -6.40 23.90 -23.85
N LEU A 83 -6.72 24.64 -22.81
CA LEU A 83 -8.05 24.69 -22.20
C LEU A 83 -9.09 25.30 -23.16
N GLU A 84 -8.73 26.36 -23.90
CA GLU A 84 -9.61 27.02 -24.88
C GLU A 84 -9.95 26.06 -26.03
N LYS A 85 -8.97 25.35 -26.59
CA LYS A 85 -9.18 24.33 -27.63
C LYS A 85 -10.13 23.20 -27.18
N ASN A 86 -10.13 22.88 -25.88
CA ASN A 86 -11.03 21.89 -25.32
C ASN A 86 -12.39 22.47 -24.86
N GLY A 87 -12.62 23.76 -24.98
CA GLY A 87 -13.85 24.44 -24.51
C GLY A 87 -13.94 24.52 -22.98
N GLU A 88 -12.83 24.39 -22.27
CA GLU A 88 -12.76 24.36 -20.80
C GLU A 88 -12.29 25.68 -20.17
N ALA A 89 -11.87 26.69 -20.99
CA ALA A 89 -11.26 27.91 -20.49
C ALA A 89 -12.18 28.74 -19.56
N GLU A 90 -13.47 28.84 -19.86
CA GLU A 90 -14.42 29.56 -19.00
C GLU A 90 -14.67 28.85 -17.67
N HIS A 91 -14.64 27.52 -17.66
CA HIS A 91 -14.87 26.70 -16.45
C HIS A 91 -13.74 26.82 -15.42
N VAL A 92 -12.56 27.23 -15.86
CA VAL A 92 -11.38 27.40 -14.98
C VAL A 92 -11.12 28.87 -14.61
N GLY A 93 -12.01 29.79 -14.96
CA GLY A 93 -11.84 31.23 -14.68
C GLY A 93 -10.93 31.96 -15.66
N GLY A 94 -10.65 31.37 -16.81
CA GLY A 94 -9.91 31.99 -17.91
C GLY A 94 -8.44 32.28 -17.62
N LEU A 95 -7.83 33.09 -18.49
CA LEU A 95 -6.42 33.49 -18.39
C LEU A 95 -6.12 34.24 -17.08
N ALA A 96 -7.09 35.03 -16.59
CA ALA A 96 -6.93 35.83 -15.39
C ALA A 96 -6.67 34.95 -14.15
N TYR A 97 -7.42 33.87 -14.00
CA TYR A 97 -7.25 32.95 -12.87
C TYR A 97 -5.94 32.15 -12.94
N LEU A 98 -5.53 31.72 -14.13
CA LEU A 98 -4.21 31.08 -14.31
C LEU A 98 -3.07 32.03 -13.95
N GLY A 99 -3.19 33.32 -14.36
CA GLY A 99 -2.25 34.36 -13.97
C GLY A 99 -2.23 34.64 -12.47
N GLU A 100 -3.39 34.65 -11.81
CA GLU A 100 -3.51 34.78 -10.36
C GLU A 100 -2.80 33.64 -9.62
N ILE A 101 -3.05 32.38 -10.02
CA ILE A 101 -2.38 31.20 -9.44
C ILE A 101 -0.86 31.31 -9.59
N ALA A 102 -0.36 31.62 -10.78
CA ALA A 102 1.08 31.75 -11.02
C ALA A 102 1.70 32.89 -10.19
N ASN A 103 1.03 34.06 -10.11
CA ASN A 103 1.54 35.23 -9.38
C ASN A 103 1.45 35.06 -7.85
N SER A 104 0.47 34.30 -7.34
CA SER A 104 0.29 34.07 -5.90
C SER A 104 1.25 33.03 -5.33
N THR A 105 1.97 32.29 -6.19
CA THR A 105 2.90 31.25 -5.76
C THR A 105 4.29 31.83 -5.50
N PRO A 106 4.77 31.85 -4.22
CA PRO A 106 6.04 32.51 -3.89
C PRO A 106 7.27 31.80 -4.46
N SER A 107 7.20 30.49 -4.63
CA SER A 107 8.32 29.66 -5.09
C SER A 107 7.88 28.23 -5.43
N ALA A 108 8.46 27.67 -6.48
CA ALA A 108 8.32 26.26 -6.84
C ALA A 108 9.11 25.29 -5.93
N ALA A 109 9.86 25.79 -4.92
CA ALA A 109 10.74 24.97 -4.08
C ALA A 109 9.98 23.91 -3.27
N ASN A 110 8.77 24.21 -2.80
CA ASN A 110 7.98 23.39 -1.89
C ASN A 110 6.87 22.57 -2.58
N VAL A 111 6.88 22.47 -3.92
CA VAL A 111 5.82 21.78 -4.68
C VAL A 111 5.60 20.34 -4.24
N ARG A 112 6.66 19.61 -3.87
CA ARG A 112 6.56 18.26 -3.34
C ARG A 112 5.68 18.22 -2.08
N ARG A 113 5.92 19.13 -1.14
CA ARG A 113 5.12 19.19 0.11
C ARG A 113 3.66 19.53 -0.16
N TYR A 114 3.39 20.40 -1.12
CA TYR A 114 2.02 20.69 -1.53
C TYR A 114 1.35 19.47 -2.15
N GLY A 115 2.06 18.72 -2.99
CA GLY A 115 1.59 17.44 -3.53
C GLY A 115 1.23 16.42 -2.43
N GLU A 116 2.10 16.26 -1.43
CA GLU A 116 1.84 15.38 -0.28
C GLU A 116 0.58 15.80 0.49
N ILE A 117 0.36 17.11 0.72
CA ILE A 117 -0.85 17.63 1.38
C ILE A 117 -2.10 17.34 0.56
N ILE A 118 -2.07 17.59 -0.75
CA ILE A 118 -3.19 17.33 -1.65
C ILE A 118 -3.54 15.84 -1.62
N ARG A 119 -2.55 14.97 -1.72
CA ARG A 119 -2.71 13.53 -1.68
C ARG A 119 -3.29 13.05 -0.36
N GLU A 120 -2.78 13.53 0.76
CA GLU A 120 -3.32 13.22 2.10
C GLU A 120 -4.80 13.60 2.20
N ARG A 121 -5.17 14.81 1.75
CA ARG A 121 -6.56 15.26 1.76
C ARG A 121 -7.45 14.43 0.81
N ALA A 122 -6.94 13.99 -0.32
CA ALA A 122 -7.64 13.10 -1.24
C ALA A 122 -7.92 11.73 -0.61
N ILE A 123 -6.94 11.14 0.07
CA ILE A 123 -7.11 9.88 0.80
C ILE A 123 -8.19 10.03 1.88
N LEU A 124 -8.15 11.12 2.66
CA LEU A 124 -9.17 11.38 3.68
C LEU A 124 -10.57 11.55 3.07
N ARG A 125 -10.70 12.21 1.92
CA ARG A 125 -11.98 12.30 1.19
C ARG A 125 -12.46 10.92 0.75
N LYS A 126 -11.57 10.08 0.23
CA LYS A 126 -11.92 8.72 -0.19
C LYS A 126 -12.37 7.88 1.00
N LEU A 127 -11.70 8.01 2.16
CA LEU A 127 -12.11 7.35 3.42
C LEU A 127 -13.51 7.78 3.86
N VAL A 128 -13.82 9.08 3.83
CA VAL A 128 -15.17 9.58 4.17
C VAL A 128 -16.19 8.98 3.21
N SER A 129 -15.96 9.06 1.89
CA SER A 129 -16.87 8.53 0.88
C SER A 129 -17.11 7.02 1.02
N VAL A 130 -16.06 6.24 1.29
CA VAL A 130 -16.18 4.79 1.49
C VAL A 130 -16.88 4.49 2.81
N GLY A 131 -16.61 5.25 3.87
CA GLY A 131 -17.31 5.13 5.14
C GLY A 131 -18.83 5.35 4.99
N ASP A 132 -19.23 6.39 4.27
CA ASP A 132 -20.64 6.68 3.98
C ASP A 132 -21.28 5.54 3.14
N GLN A 133 -20.57 5.00 2.15
CA GLN A 133 -21.06 3.86 1.36
C GLN A 133 -21.22 2.60 2.20
N ILE A 134 -20.28 2.30 3.11
CA ILE A 134 -20.37 1.15 4.02
C ILE A 134 -21.58 1.33 4.95
N ALA A 135 -21.75 2.50 5.54
CA ALA A 135 -22.88 2.80 6.40
C ALA A 135 -24.22 2.68 5.65
N ALA A 136 -24.32 3.25 4.45
CA ALA A 136 -25.51 3.15 3.62
C ALA A 136 -25.85 1.69 3.23
N SER A 137 -24.83 0.89 2.89
CA SER A 137 -25.02 -0.53 2.54
C SER A 137 -25.49 -1.35 3.74
N ALA A 138 -24.98 -1.04 4.95
CA ALA A 138 -25.40 -1.70 6.19
C ALA A 138 -26.84 -1.34 6.58
N LEU A 139 -27.25 -0.08 6.38
CA LEU A 139 -28.61 0.39 6.64
C LEU A 139 -29.63 -0.15 5.65
N THR A 140 -29.21 -0.43 4.39
CA THR A 140 -30.08 -0.93 3.32
C THR A 140 -29.41 -2.15 2.63
N PRO A 141 -29.48 -3.34 3.25
CA PRO A 141 -28.74 -4.52 2.78
C PRO A 141 -29.13 -5.05 1.40
N SER A 142 -30.29 -4.67 0.87
CA SER A 142 -30.79 -5.05 -0.47
C SER A 142 -30.70 -6.56 -0.76
N GLY A 143 -30.98 -7.41 0.24
CA GLY A 143 -30.93 -8.86 0.13
C GLY A 143 -29.56 -9.51 0.30
N LYS A 144 -28.51 -8.75 0.61
CA LYS A 144 -27.19 -9.27 0.93
C LYS A 144 -27.12 -9.69 2.39
N ASP A 145 -26.35 -10.72 2.69
CA ASP A 145 -26.06 -11.12 4.07
C ASP A 145 -24.93 -10.28 4.68
N ALA A 146 -24.80 -10.35 5.99
CA ALA A 146 -23.80 -9.56 6.73
C ALA A 146 -22.35 -9.90 6.31
N LYS A 147 -22.10 -11.16 5.93
CA LYS A 147 -20.77 -11.60 5.49
C LYS A 147 -20.39 -10.95 4.17
N THR A 148 -21.28 -10.97 3.20
CA THR A 148 -21.06 -10.32 1.90
C THR A 148 -20.82 -8.82 2.04
N LEU A 149 -21.57 -8.14 2.92
CA LEU A 149 -21.37 -6.71 3.18
C LEU A 149 -20.01 -6.43 3.84
N LEU A 150 -19.54 -7.31 4.71
CA LEU A 150 -18.23 -7.21 5.34
C LEU A 150 -17.12 -7.38 4.32
N ASP A 151 -17.19 -8.41 3.47
CA ASP A 151 -16.22 -8.68 2.42
C ASP A 151 -16.12 -7.49 1.42
N GLU A 152 -17.27 -6.88 1.06
CA GLU A 152 -17.32 -5.67 0.23
C GLU A 152 -16.71 -4.44 0.93
N ALA A 153 -16.90 -4.30 2.24
CA ALA A 153 -16.31 -3.21 3.01
C ALA A 153 -14.78 -3.35 3.10
N GLU A 154 -14.28 -4.57 3.38
CA GLU A 154 -12.84 -4.86 3.38
C GLU A 154 -12.20 -4.54 2.03
N ALA A 155 -12.82 -4.98 0.93
CA ALA A 155 -12.30 -4.71 -0.42
C ALA A 155 -12.18 -3.21 -0.70
N LYS A 156 -13.18 -2.41 -0.33
CA LYS A 156 -13.16 -0.95 -0.52
C LYS A 156 -12.09 -0.26 0.33
N VAL A 157 -11.90 -0.69 1.58
CA VAL A 157 -10.86 -0.14 2.46
C VAL A 157 -9.47 -0.54 1.95
N PHE A 158 -9.32 -1.79 1.52
CA PHE A 158 -8.07 -2.28 0.94
C PHE A 158 -7.66 -1.50 -0.33
N GLU A 159 -8.62 -1.18 -1.21
CA GLU A 159 -8.37 -0.34 -2.40
C GLU A 159 -7.79 1.04 -2.03
N ILE A 160 -8.26 1.65 -0.92
CA ILE A 160 -7.71 2.92 -0.45
C ILE A 160 -6.26 2.75 0.03
N ALA A 161 -5.99 1.69 0.79
CA ALA A 161 -4.65 1.38 1.30
C ALA A 161 -3.66 1.12 0.15
N GLU A 162 -4.06 0.34 -0.85
CA GLU A 162 -3.25 0.04 -2.04
C GLU A 162 -2.98 1.31 -2.87
N ALA A 163 -4.00 2.14 -3.09
CA ALA A 163 -3.84 3.42 -3.78
C ALA A 163 -2.91 4.38 -3.01
N GLY A 164 -2.90 4.33 -1.67
CA GLY A 164 -1.98 5.08 -0.83
C GLY A 164 -0.53 4.56 -0.91
N ALA A 165 -0.35 3.24 -0.96
CA ALA A 165 0.97 2.60 -1.00
C ALA A 165 1.71 2.84 -2.33
N ARG A 166 1.00 2.98 -3.45
CA ARG A 166 1.61 3.26 -4.78
C ARG A 166 2.41 4.56 -4.81
N THR A 167 2.12 5.48 -3.92
CA THR A 167 2.84 6.76 -3.81
C THR A 167 4.25 6.61 -3.22
N VAL A 168 4.55 5.48 -2.57
CA VAL A 168 5.86 5.17 -1.94
C VAL A 168 6.80 4.46 -2.91
N SER A 169 6.30 3.97 -4.06
CA SER A 169 7.06 3.17 -5.03
C SER A 169 7.70 3.98 -6.16
N GLY A 170 7.98 5.27 -5.96
CA GLY A 170 8.81 6.06 -6.87
C GLY A 170 10.27 5.60 -6.89
N PHE A 171 11.10 6.17 -7.78
CA PHE A 171 12.53 5.90 -7.80
C PHE A 171 13.17 6.20 -6.44
N VAL A 172 13.76 5.18 -5.83
CA VAL A 172 14.49 5.33 -4.57
C VAL A 172 15.96 5.60 -4.89
N PRO A 173 16.57 6.67 -4.38
CA PRO A 173 18.00 6.89 -4.53
C PRO A 173 18.80 5.70 -4.00
N ILE A 174 19.87 5.30 -4.71
CA ILE A 174 20.67 4.11 -4.34
C ILE A 174 21.41 4.29 -3.01
N GLN A 175 21.74 5.52 -2.62
CA GLN A 175 22.51 5.80 -1.41
C GLN A 175 21.89 5.28 -0.11
N PRO A 176 20.57 5.51 0.20
CA PRO A 176 19.95 4.93 1.38
C PRO A 176 19.94 3.40 1.36
N ILE A 177 19.78 2.80 0.17
CA ILE A 177 19.77 1.34 0.00
C ILE A 177 21.17 0.78 0.28
N LEU A 178 22.23 1.43 -0.23
CA LEU A 178 23.62 1.04 0.07
C LEU A 178 23.92 1.13 1.57
N GLY A 179 23.42 2.16 2.26
CA GLY A 179 23.54 2.25 3.72
C GLY A 179 22.97 1.04 4.43
N GLN A 180 21.74 0.65 4.09
CA GLN A 180 21.06 -0.53 4.65
C GLN A 180 21.84 -1.84 4.35
N VAL A 181 22.43 -1.95 3.16
CA VAL A 181 23.24 -3.13 2.79
C VAL A 181 24.51 -3.20 3.63
N VAL A 182 25.19 -2.08 3.83
CA VAL A 182 26.42 -2.01 4.67
C VAL A 182 26.07 -2.36 6.12
N ASP A 183 25.00 -1.79 6.68
CA ASP A 183 24.55 -2.10 8.04
C ASP A 183 24.22 -3.60 8.16
N ARG A 184 23.58 -4.18 7.17
CA ARG A 184 23.28 -5.62 7.14
C ARG A 184 24.54 -6.48 7.09
N ILE A 185 25.54 -6.10 6.29
CA ILE A 185 26.82 -6.81 6.23
C ILE A 185 27.53 -6.74 7.59
N GLN A 186 27.49 -5.58 8.24
CA GLN A 186 28.08 -5.41 9.57
C GLN A 186 27.39 -6.30 10.61
N GLU A 187 26.04 -6.32 10.62
CA GLU A 187 25.29 -7.21 11.49
C GLU A 187 25.65 -8.70 11.30
N LEU A 188 25.82 -9.12 10.03
CA LEU A 188 26.20 -10.49 9.71
C LEU A 188 27.66 -10.81 10.13
N TYR A 189 28.55 -9.84 9.98
CA TYR A 189 29.94 -9.96 10.41
C TYR A 189 30.05 -10.08 11.93
N ASP A 190 29.26 -9.33 12.68
CA ASP A 190 29.27 -9.31 14.15
C ASP A 190 28.50 -10.51 14.75
N ARG A 191 27.75 -11.28 13.93
CA ARG A 191 27.11 -12.51 14.37
C ARG A 191 28.13 -13.65 14.43
N ASP A 192 28.51 -14.06 15.64
CA ASP A 192 29.20 -15.34 15.90
C ASP A 192 28.23 -16.52 15.67
N SER A 193 27.78 -16.76 14.43
CA SER A 193 26.93 -17.86 14.08
C SER A 193 27.76 -19.03 13.52
N PRO A 194 27.97 -20.10 14.28
CA PRO A 194 28.84 -21.21 13.85
C PRO A 194 28.36 -21.95 12.61
N ALA A 195 27.08 -21.76 12.21
CA ALA A 195 26.45 -22.51 11.14
C ALA A 195 26.41 -21.79 9.78
N GLY A 196 26.83 -20.51 9.69
CA GLY A 196 26.79 -19.76 8.42
C GLY A 196 25.40 -19.51 7.84
N ILE A 197 24.30 -19.82 8.57
CA ILE A 197 22.93 -19.64 8.13
C ILE A 197 22.52 -18.20 8.42
N THR A 198 22.30 -17.42 7.35
CA THR A 198 21.92 -16.01 7.42
C THR A 198 20.41 -15.79 7.29
N GLY A 199 19.72 -16.75 6.68
CA GLY A 199 18.28 -16.78 6.49
C GLY A 199 17.55 -17.66 7.50
N VAL A 200 16.30 -18.03 7.18
CA VAL A 200 15.47 -18.93 7.97
C VAL A 200 15.91 -20.38 7.73
N PRO A 201 16.27 -21.16 8.76
CA PRO A 201 16.73 -22.54 8.59
C PRO A 201 15.60 -23.45 8.08
N THR A 202 15.94 -24.37 7.18
CA THR A 202 14.98 -25.38 6.67
C THR A 202 14.95 -26.65 7.52
N GLY A 203 15.95 -26.87 8.36
CA GLY A 203 16.16 -28.10 9.11
C GLY A 203 16.86 -29.21 8.31
N LEU A 204 17.26 -28.94 7.08
CA LEU A 204 17.99 -29.82 6.19
C LEU A 204 19.41 -29.29 6.03
N ALA A 205 20.36 -29.89 6.76
CA ALA A 205 21.73 -29.37 6.85
C ALA A 205 22.38 -29.12 5.48
N ASP A 206 22.31 -30.06 4.55
CA ASP A 206 22.92 -29.95 3.23
C ASP A 206 22.24 -28.84 2.38
N LEU A 207 20.95 -28.58 2.59
CA LEU A 207 20.22 -27.50 1.92
C LEU A 207 20.60 -26.16 2.52
N ASP A 208 20.61 -26.08 3.85
CA ASP A 208 20.96 -24.87 4.59
C ASP A 208 22.41 -24.44 4.34
N GLU A 209 23.35 -25.40 4.24
CA GLU A 209 24.74 -25.12 3.86
C GLU A 209 24.85 -24.48 2.46
N LYS A 210 24.03 -24.94 1.50
CA LYS A 210 24.07 -24.46 0.11
C LYS A 210 23.31 -23.14 -0.10
N THR A 211 22.27 -22.89 0.67
CA THR A 211 21.39 -21.73 0.51
C THR A 211 21.62 -20.66 1.56
N SER A 212 22.37 -20.97 2.62
CA SER A 212 22.47 -20.17 3.85
C SER A 212 21.10 -19.93 4.51
N GLY A 213 20.16 -20.87 4.33
CA GLY A 213 18.76 -20.74 4.74
C GLY A 213 17.90 -19.97 3.75
N LEU A 214 16.59 -19.86 4.03
CA LEU A 214 15.63 -19.15 3.21
C LEU A 214 15.76 -17.63 3.44
N GLN A 215 16.09 -16.88 2.40
CA GLN A 215 16.34 -15.44 2.54
C GLN A 215 15.04 -14.62 2.49
N PRO A 216 14.97 -13.47 3.19
CA PRO A 216 13.84 -12.55 3.09
C PRO A 216 13.58 -12.11 1.65
N SER A 217 12.31 -12.01 1.27
CA SER A 217 11.83 -11.61 -0.06
C SER A 217 12.06 -12.63 -1.18
N ASP A 218 12.65 -13.80 -0.91
CA ASP A 218 12.80 -14.84 -1.91
C ASP A 218 11.49 -15.61 -2.13
N MET A 219 11.20 -15.94 -3.38
CA MET A 219 10.17 -16.87 -3.77
C MET A 219 10.81 -18.22 -4.12
N ILE A 220 10.58 -19.22 -3.28
CA ILE A 220 11.16 -20.55 -3.46
C ILE A 220 10.11 -21.49 -4.03
N VAL A 221 10.40 -22.11 -5.17
CA VAL A 221 9.50 -23.02 -5.87
C VAL A 221 9.94 -24.46 -5.67
N LEU A 222 9.09 -25.25 -4.98
CA LEU A 222 9.28 -26.69 -4.82
C LEU A 222 8.39 -27.45 -5.82
N ALA A 223 8.99 -28.13 -6.79
CA ALA A 223 8.29 -28.92 -7.79
C ALA A 223 8.62 -30.41 -7.68
N ALA A 224 7.60 -31.25 -7.78
CA ALA A 224 7.74 -32.70 -7.79
C ALA A 224 6.54 -33.35 -8.51
N ARG A 225 6.72 -34.59 -8.98
CA ARG A 225 5.59 -35.39 -9.51
C ARG A 225 4.61 -35.74 -8.37
N PRO A 226 3.33 -36.01 -8.68
CA PRO A 226 2.36 -36.46 -7.70
C PRO A 226 2.89 -37.65 -6.88
N GLY A 227 2.68 -37.64 -5.57
CA GLY A 227 3.13 -38.73 -4.67
C GLY A 227 4.61 -38.71 -4.26
N MET A 228 5.41 -37.76 -4.72
CA MET A 228 6.85 -37.68 -4.39
C MET A 228 7.15 -36.99 -3.05
N GLY A 229 6.15 -36.64 -2.26
CA GLY A 229 6.35 -36.05 -0.93
C GLY A 229 6.54 -34.54 -0.89
N LYS A 230 6.24 -33.80 -1.97
CA LYS A 230 6.33 -32.33 -2.03
C LYS A 230 5.72 -31.63 -0.79
N THR A 231 4.47 -31.93 -0.51
CA THR A 231 3.74 -31.33 0.64
C THR A 231 4.35 -31.74 1.98
N SER A 232 4.85 -33.00 2.10
CA SER A 232 5.52 -33.47 3.32
C SER A 232 6.81 -32.71 3.59
N LEU A 233 7.63 -32.48 2.55
CA LEU A 233 8.85 -31.70 2.68
C LEU A 233 8.54 -30.25 3.06
N ALA A 234 7.56 -29.61 2.41
CA ALA A 234 7.15 -28.25 2.75
C ALA A 234 6.65 -28.13 4.22
N LEU A 235 5.89 -29.12 4.69
CA LEU A 235 5.42 -29.16 6.08
C LEU A 235 6.56 -29.40 7.08
N ASN A 236 7.55 -30.24 6.75
CA ASN A 236 8.72 -30.43 7.60
C ASN A 236 9.55 -29.16 7.74
N ILE A 237 9.75 -28.41 6.66
CA ILE A 237 10.39 -27.10 6.72
C ILE A 237 9.56 -26.15 7.60
N ALA A 238 8.23 -26.10 7.40
CA ALA A 238 7.33 -25.28 8.20
C ALA A 238 7.38 -25.64 9.69
N GLU A 239 7.50 -26.94 10.02
CA GLU A 239 7.66 -27.44 11.38
C GLU A 239 8.96 -26.95 12.01
N THR A 240 10.10 -27.12 11.34
CA THR A 240 11.40 -26.65 11.82
C THR A 240 11.37 -25.13 12.06
N VAL A 241 10.81 -24.36 11.13
CA VAL A 241 10.70 -22.91 11.26
C VAL A 241 9.84 -22.52 12.45
N ALA A 242 8.69 -23.18 12.64
CA ALA A 242 7.76 -22.82 13.69
C ALA A 242 8.19 -23.30 15.07
N VAL A 243 8.73 -24.53 15.17
CA VAL A 243 9.03 -25.19 16.46
C VAL A 243 10.47 -24.93 16.90
N GLU A 244 11.44 -25.04 16.00
CA GLU A 244 12.86 -24.91 16.36
C GLU A 244 13.33 -23.46 16.25
N ALA A 245 12.98 -22.76 15.15
CA ALA A 245 13.37 -21.36 14.98
C ALA A 245 12.40 -20.37 15.68
N GLY A 246 11.23 -20.81 16.13
CA GLY A 246 10.25 -19.97 16.86
C GLY A 246 9.61 -18.87 15.99
N LEU A 247 9.63 -19.01 14.67
CA LEU A 247 9.10 -18.01 13.74
C LEU A 247 7.68 -18.38 13.29
N PRO A 248 6.77 -17.39 13.09
CA PRO A 248 5.43 -17.67 12.60
C PRO A 248 5.44 -18.16 11.15
N VAL A 249 4.65 -19.17 10.85
CA VAL A 249 4.49 -19.74 9.51
C VAL A 249 3.02 -19.74 9.12
N ALA A 250 2.71 -19.19 7.94
CA ALA A 250 1.37 -19.25 7.34
C ALA A 250 1.36 -20.30 6.22
N VAL A 251 0.39 -21.22 6.26
CA VAL A 251 0.23 -22.28 5.27
C VAL A 251 -1.08 -22.09 4.51
N PHE A 252 -0.99 -21.87 3.19
CA PHE A 252 -2.14 -21.78 2.30
C PHE A 252 -2.21 -23.04 1.43
N SER A 253 -3.27 -23.83 1.57
CA SER A 253 -3.43 -25.08 0.84
C SER A 253 -4.73 -25.09 0.05
N MET A 254 -4.63 -25.31 -1.28
CA MET A 254 -5.77 -25.48 -2.18
C MET A 254 -6.05 -26.97 -2.47
N GLU A 255 -5.11 -27.87 -2.13
CA GLU A 255 -5.20 -29.31 -2.43
C GLU A 255 -5.73 -30.11 -1.22
N MET A 256 -5.35 -29.72 -0.01
CA MET A 256 -5.65 -30.48 1.21
C MET A 256 -6.37 -29.60 2.24
N PRO A 257 -7.44 -30.13 2.91
CA PRO A 257 -8.10 -29.41 3.99
C PRO A 257 -7.17 -29.27 5.22
N GLY A 258 -7.38 -28.21 6.01
CA GLY A 258 -6.56 -27.89 7.18
C GLY A 258 -6.47 -29.03 8.20
N THR A 259 -7.54 -29.82 8.38
CA THR A 259 -7.54 -31.00 9.28
C THR A 259 -6.55 -32.07 8.86
N GLN A 260 -6.36 -32.32 7.58
CA GLN A 260 -5.37 -33.28 7.08
C GLN A 260 -3.94 -32.74 7.27
N LEU A 261 -3.72 -31.43 7.08
CA LEU A 261 -2.43 -30.82 7.37
C LEU A 261 -2.10 -30.90 8.86
N ALA A 262 -3.05 -30.60 9.75
CA ALA A 262 -2.90 -30.73 11.18
C ALA A 262 -2.58 -32.17 11.61
N THR A 263 -3.24 -33.17 11.01
CA THR A 263 -2.93 -34.59 11.28
C THR A 263 -1.50 -34.94 10.88
N ARG A 264 -0.98 -34.39 9.78
CA ARG A 264 0.42 -34.58 9.38
C ARG A 264 1.41 -33.94 10.35
N PHE A 265 1.11 -32.73 10.82
CA PHE A 265 1.93 -32.09 11.87
C PHE A 265 1.94 -32.90 13.16
N LEU A 266 0.78 -33.36 13.62
CA LEU A 266 0.72 -34.22 14.80
C LEU A 266 1.54 -35.53 14.64
N SER A 267 1.47 -36.14 13.45
CA SER A 267 2.27 -37.32 13.11
C SER A 267 3.77 -37.03 13.15
N SER A 268 4.20 -35.89 12.57
CA SER A 268 5.61 -35.50 12.49
C SER A 268 6.16 -35.12 13.87
N VAL A 269 5.56 -34.13 14.53
CA VAL A 269 6.00 -33.66 15.86
C VAL A 269 5.95 -34.74 16.90
N GLY A 270 4.86 -35.53 16.92
CA GLY A 270 4.68 -36.65 17.88
C GLY A 270 5.46 -37.93 17.51
N ARG A 271 6.08 -37.97 16.32
CA ARG A 271 6.72 -39.19 15.77
C ARG A 271 5.78 -40.40 15.79
N ILE A 272 4.49 -40.16 15.54
CA ILE A 272 3.44 -41.19 15.56
C ILE A 272 3.10 -41.58 14.12
N ASP A 273 2.97 -42.89 13.88
CA ASP A 273 2.54 -43.38 12.57
C ASP A 273 1.18 -42.78 12.16
N GLN A 274 1.16 -42.15 11.02
CA GLN A 274 -0.05 -41.45 10.48
C GLN A 274 -1.24 -42.42 10.31
N HIS A 275 -0.98 -43.73 10.02
CA HIS A 275 -2.02 -44.73 9.93
C HIS A 275 -2.68 -44.99 11.29
N LYS A 276 -1.90 -45.00 12.37
CA LYS A 276 -2.40 -45.17 13.75
C LYS A 276 -3.29 -43.98 14.13
N ILE A 277 -2.86 -42.74 13.83
CA ILE A 277 -3.66 -41.52 14.08
C ILE A 277 -4.98 -41.61 13.31
N ARG A 278 -4.94 -41.97 12.02
CA ARG A 278 -6.12 -42.06 11.17
C ARG A 278 -7.12 -43.16 11.62
N THR A 279 -6.64 -44.26 12.17
CA THR A 279 -7.48 -45.40 12.61
C THR A 279 -7.86 -45.33 14.07
N GLY A 280 -7.36 -44.33 14.82
CA GLY A 280 -7.56 -44.21 16.27
C GLY A 280 -6.91 -45.32 17.12
N LYS A 281 -5.99 -46.09 16.53
CA LYS A 281 -5.25 -47.17 17.24
C LYS A 281 -3.98 -46.61 17.86
N LEU A 282 -4.16 -45.71 18.83
CA LEU A 282 -3.09 -45.12 19.62
C LEU A 282 -2.86 -46.01 20.88
N ASN A 283 -1.62 -46.18 21.28
CA ASN A 283 -1.27 -46.82 22.56
C ASN A 283 -1.24 -45.72 23.64
N ASP A 284 -1.56 -46.08 24.88
CA ASP A 284 -1.58 -45.19 26.05
C ASP A 284 -0.15 -44.85 26.57
N GLU A 285 0.87 -44.79 25.69
CA GLU A 285 2.26 -44.40 26.07
C GLU A 285 2.59 -42.98 25.59
#